data_098658bceacacf531316b697ed952f55
#
_entry.id   098658bceacacf531316b697ed952f55
#
_cell.length_a   1.000
_cell.length_b   1.000
_cell.length_c   1.000
_cell.angle_alpha   90.00
_cell.angle_beta   90.00
_cell.angle_gamma   90.00
#
_symmetry.space_group_name_H-M   'P 1'
#
loop_
_entity.id
_entity.type
_entity.pdbx_description
1 polymer ?
#
loop_
_entity_poly.entity_id
_entity_poly.type
_entity_poly.pdbx_seq_one_letter_code
_entity_poly.pdbx_strand_id
1 'polypeptide(L)'
;MRGTAAVAAVILLLVGAAPGSSAELKPQTVTAFDRYVQVTEQRMKDAPQFLWVDGLPASQQRAVLAALRRGELVIDRLTTRQSGNEIDIPDGMVHHWIGVVFVPGATVDKALSLLQDYDHHGQIYAPAVAASKLLSRDGNNFRVYLRFMMKKVITVVVNSEHDARFTREGPNRASSRIYSTRVAEVEAPGTPQEREKPVGNDGGYLWRLYSYWRVLERDGGTYVQCESISLTRDIPLGFGWLVRPFVTSIPRESLEFTLTTTRNVLGK
;
A
#
# COMPACT_ATOMS: atom_id res chain seq x y z
N MET A 1 -18.52 -29.12 -17.31
CA MET A 1 -17.18 -28.61 -17.62
C MET A 1 -17.14 -27.69 -18.84
N ARG A 2 -18.16 -26.84 -19.09
CA ARG A 2 -18.19 -25.89 -20.25
C ARG A 2 -18.17 -24.41 -19.86
N GLY A 3 -18.16 -24.08 -18.56
CA GLY A 3 -18.22 -22.68 -18.08
C GLY A 3 -16.87 -21.98 -17.86
N THR A 4 -15.81 -22.73 -17.59
CA THR A 4 -14.49 -22.16 -17.24
C THR A 4 -13.68 -21.71 -18.46
N ALA A 5 -13.89 -22.33 -19.62
CA ALA A 5 -13.19 -21.94 -20.85
C ALA A 5 -13.70 -20.62 -21.45
N ALA A 6 -14.99 -20.31 -21.28
CA ALA A 6 -15.59 -19.06 -21.81
C ALA A 6 -15.14 -17.83 -21.01
N VAL A 7 -14.95 -17.94 -19.69
CA VAL A 7 -14.48 -16.84 -18.84
C VAL A 7 -13.00 -16.55 -19.11
N ALA A 8 -12.18 -17.59 -19.29
CA ALA A 8 -10.77 -17.43 -19.66
C ALA A 8 -10.60 -16.79 -21.05
N ALA A 9 -11.43 -17.14 -22.02
CA ALA A 9 -11.40 -16.56 -23.37
C ALA A 9 -11.81 -15.08 -23.39
N VAL A 10 -12.79 -14.67 -22.57
CA VAL A 10 -13.21 -13.27 -22.46
C VAL A 10 -12.13 -12.42 -21.78
N ILE A 11 -11.45 -12.96 -20.78
CA ILE A 11 -10.32 -12.27 -20.12
C ILE A 11 -9.11 -12.15 -21.08
N LEU A 12 -8.83 -13.16 -21.89
CA LEU A 12 -7.78 -13.10 -22.93
C LEU A 12 -8.12 -12.08 -24.03
N LEU A 13 -9.38 -11.98 -24.44
CA LEU A 13 -9.83 -10.98 -25.41
C LEU A 13 -9.74 -9.54 -24.88
N LEU A 14 -9.93 -9.34 -23.57
CA LEU A 14 -9.76 -8.03 -22.93
C LEU A 14 -8.30 -7.61 -22.78
N VAL A 15 -7.40 -8.56 -22.60
CA VAL A 15 -5.93 -8.34 -22.56
C VAL A 15 -5.37 -8.16 -23.99
N GLY A 16 -5.99 -8.83 -25.00
CA GLY A 16 -5.59 -8.73 -26.41
C GLY A 16 -6.20 -7.56 -27.19
N ALA A 17 -7.19 -6.87 -26.65
CA ALA A 17 -7.97 -5.87 -27.37
C ALA A 17 -7.55 -4.41 -27.18
N ALA A 18 -6.39 -4.12 -26.55
CA ALA A 18 -5.76 -2.81 -26.65
C ALA A 18 -4.26 -2.86 -26.32
N PRO A 19 -3.39 -3.20 -27.25
CA PRO A 19 -2.05 -2.69 -27.17
C PRO A 19 -2.14 -1.18 -27.44
N GLY A 20 -2.13 -0.34 -26.37
CA GLY A 20 -1.89 1.06 -26.60
C GLY A 20 -2.82 2.11 -26.00
N SER A 21 -3.82 1.81 -25.20
CA SER A 21 -4.40 2.92 -24.43
C SER A 21 -3.61 3.13 -23.15
N SER A 22 -2.52 3.90 -23.25
CA SER A 22 -1.89 4.47 -22.07
C SER A 22 -2.93 5.30 -21.32
N ALA A 23 -2.93 5.16 -20.00
CA ALA A 23 -3.70 6.04 -19.14
C ALA A 23 -2.80 7.22 -18.77
N GLU A 24 -3.31 8.42 -18.94
CA GLU A 24 -2.59 9.64 -18.57
C GLU A 24 -3.01 10.08 -17.16
N LEU A 25 -2.03 10.27 -16.28
CA LEU A 25 -2.25 10.87 -14.98
C LEU A 25 -2.47 12.37 -15.13
N LYS A 26 -3.71 12.80 -15.11
CA LYS A 26 -4.08 14.20 -15.34
C LYS A 26 -3.82 15.08 -14.13
N PRO A 27 -3.51 16.37 -14.32
CA PRO A 27 -3.30 17.32 -13.22
C PRO A 27 -4.48 17.39 -12.24
N GLN A 28 -5.71 17.31 -12.73
CA GLN A 28 -6.92 17.30 -11.89
C GLN A 28 -6.99 16.08 -10.96
N THR A 29 -6.57 14.89 -11.46
CA THR A 29 -6.48 13.65 -10.68
C THR A 29 -5.47 13.78 -9.55
N VAL A 30 -4.29 14.37 -9.86
CA VAL A 30 -3.25 14.62 -8.87
C VAL A 30 -3.75 15.60 -7.80
N THR A 31 -4.35 16.72 -8.21
CA THR A 31 -4.88 17.73 -7.26
C THR A 31 -5.94 17.12 -6.34
N ALA A 32 -6.85 16.29 -6.87
CA ALA A 32 -7.88 15.63 -6.08
C ALA A 32 -7.27 14.59 -5.11
N PHE A 33 -6.27 13.83 -5.56
CA PHE A 33 -5.54 12.90 -4.71
C PHE A 33 -4.79 13.62 -3.59
N ASP A 34 -4.08 14.70 -3.90
CA ASP A 34 -3.37 15.50 -2.90
C ASP A 34 -4.34 16.07 -1.86
N ARG A 35 -5.53 16.50 -2.29
CA ARG A 35 -6.59 16.93 -1.38
C ARG A 35 -7.06 15.78 -0.47
N TYR A 36 -7.26 14.58 -1.02
CA TYR A 36 -7.63 13.39 -0.25
C TYR A 36 -6.59 13.09 0.82
N VAL A 37 -5.30 13.13 0.46
CA VAL A 37 -4.16 12.91 1.36
C VAL A 37 -4.13 13.98 2.47
N GLN A 38 -4.25 15.26 2.12
CA GLN A 38 -4.25 16.36 3.11
C GLN A 38 -5.36 16.19 4.17
N VAL A 39 -6.58 15.86 3.75
CA VAL A 39 -7.70 15.64 4.68
C VAL A 39 -7.44 14.40 5.55
N THR A 40 -6.86 13.34 4.96
CA THR A 40 -6.48 12.15 5.72
C THR A 40 -5.41 12.44 6.76
N GLU A 41 -4.36 13.18 6.39
CA GLU A 41 -3.28 13.54 7.32
C GLU A 41 -3.75 14.47 8.43
N GLN A 42 -4.67 15.39 8.12
CA GLN A 42 -5.28 16.23 9.15
C GLN A 42 -6.06 15.36 10.14
N ARG A 43 -6.85 14.38 9.68
CA ARG A 43 -7.53 13.41 10.55
C ARG A 43 -6.52 12.65 11.44
N MET A 44 -5.41 12.19 10.85
CA MET A 44 -4.37 11.47 11.60
C MET A 44 -3.71 12.34 12.67
N LYS A 45 -3.51 13.64 12.37
CA LYS A 45 -2.93 14.63 13.29
C LYS A 45 -3.88 14.97 14.43
N ASP A 46 -5.16 15.10 14.14
CA ASP A 46 -6.20 15.49 15.11
C ASP A 46 -6.67 14.29 15.95
N ALA A 47 -6.33 13.05 15.55
CA ALA A 47 -6.70 11.86 16.30
C ALA A 47 -5.99 11.83 17.67
N PRO A 48 -6.73 11.75 18.78
CA PRO A 48 -6.14 11.72 20.12
C PRO A 48 -5.44 10.38 20.41
N GLN A 49 -5.79 9.31 19.66
CA GLN A 49 -5.22 7.98 19.85
C GLN A 49 -4.08 7.75 18.86
N PHE A 50 -3.05 7.05 19.32
CA PHE A 50 -1.89 6.72 18.49
C PHE A 50 -2.20 5.60 17.48
N LEU A 51 -2.87 4.54 17.90
CA LEU A 51 -3.32 3.47 17.00
C LEU A 51 -4.79 3.67 16.60
N TRP A 52 -5.12 3.29 15.39
CA TRP A 52 -6.51 3.29 14.89
C TRP A 52 -7.44 2.46 15.78
N VAL A 53 -6.99 1.29 16.23
CA VAL A 53 -7.78 0.40 17.08
C VAL A 53 -8.21 1.06 18.38
N ASP A 54 -7.40 1.97 18.93
CA ASP A 54 -7.71 2.67 20.17
C ASP A 54 -8.81 3.75 20.01
N GLY A 55 -9.13 4.12 18.77
CA GLY A 55 -10.22 5.02 18.41
C GLY A 55 -11.55 4.33 18.09
N LEU A 56 -11.59 3.01 18.09
CA LEU A 56 -12.81 2.25 17.81
C LEU A 56 -13.80 2.29 18.99
N PRO A 57 -15.11 2.15 18.74
CA PRO A 57 -16.09 1.93 19.80
C PRO A 57 -15.68 0.78 20.73
N ALA A 58 -15.90 0.91 22.03
CA ALA A 58 -15.34 0.02 23.06
C ALA A 58 -15.59 -1.49 22.82
N SER A 59 -16.74 -1.88 22.26
CA SER A 59 -17.03 -3.28 21.93
C SER A 59 -16.17 -3.78 20.78
N GLN A 60 -16.03 -2.98 19.70
CA GLN A 60 -15.20 -3.29 18.54
C GLN A 60 -13.72 -3.30 18.92
N GLN A 61 -13.27 -2.31 19.70
CA GLN A 61 -11.90 -2.24 20.18
C GLN A 61 -11.49 -3.52 20.93
N ARG A 62 -12.32 -3.98 21.89
CA ARG A 62 -12.05 -5.23 22.64
C ARG A 62 -11.94 -6.45 21.72
N ALA A 63 -12.85 -6.56 20.75
CA ALA A 63 -12.85 -7.67 19.80
C ALA A 63 -11.59 -7.66 18.91
N VAL A 64 -11.22 -6.49 18.38
CA VAL A 64 -10.02 -6.31 17.54
C VAL A 64 -8.75 -6.60 18.32
N LEU A 65 -8.60 -6.04 19.53
CA LEU A 65 -7.43 -6.30 20.38
C LEU A 65 -7.31 -7.78 20.77
N ALA A 66 -8.44 -8.46 21.04
CA ALA A 66 -8.44 -9.90 21.30
C ALA A 66 -7.99 -10.70 20.08
N ALA A 67 -8.46 -10.36 18.88
CA ALA A 67 -8.03 -10.99 17.62
C ALA A 67 -6.53 -10.79 17.37
N LEU A 68 -6.02 -9.56 17.52
CA LEU A 68 -4.61 -9.24 17.38
C LEU A 68 -3.73 -10.06 18.34
N ARG A 69 -4.14 -10.19 19.61
CA ARG A 69 -3.40 -10.99 20.63
C ARG A 69 -3.42 -12.50 20.35
N ARG A 70 -4.41 -13.01 19.61
CA ARG A 70 -4.41 -14.39 19.09
C ARG A 70 -3.52 -14.56 17.85
N GLY A 71 -2.86 -13.50 17.37
CA GLY A 71 -2.00 -13.50 16.20
C GLY A 71 -2.74 -13.30 14.88
N GLU A 72 -4.01 -12.87 14.93
CA GLU A 72 -4.76 -12.52 13.73
C GLU A 72 -4.29 -11.17 13.18
N LEU A 73 -4.33 -11.01 11.86
CA LEU A 73 -4.19 -9.72 11.19
C LEU A 73 -5.57 -9.10 11.08
N VAL A 74 -5.70 -7.83 11.44
CA VAL A 74 -6.93 -7.06 11.23
C VAL A 74 -6.68 -6.04 10.16
N ILE A 75 -7.51 -6.05 9.11
CA ILE A 75 -7.48 -5.09 7.99
C ILE A 75 -8.88 -4.52 7.80
N ASP A 76 -8.95 -3.21 7.59
CA ASP A 76 -10.18 -2.50 7.27
C ASP A 76 -9.98 -1.53 6.11
N ARG A 77 -11.06 -1.26 5.39
CA ARG A 77 -11.10 -0.26 4.33
C ARG A 77 -11.48 1.09 4.92
N LEU A 78 -10.70 2.10 4.61
CA LEU A 78 -11.01 3.47 5.00
C LEU A 78 -11.55 4.29 3.82
N THR A 79 -12.31 5.33 4.14
CA THR A 79 -12.74 6.35 3.19
C THR A 79 -12.58 7.70 3.85
N THR A 80 -11.80 8.58 3.21
CA THR A 80 -11.67 9.95 3.68
C THR A 80 -12.82 10.79 3.12
N ARG A 81 -13.51 11.49 4.00
CA ARG A 81 -14.62 12.38 3.67
C ARG A 81 -14.27 13.82 4.05
N GLN A 82 -14.72 14.75 3.24
CA GLN A 82 -14.62 16.18 3.53
C GLN A 82 -16.02 16.75 3.69
N SER A 83 -16.32 17.36 4.84
CA SER A 83 -17.65 17.89 5.16
C SER A 83 -18.78 16.86 4.96
N GLY A 84 -18.50 15.58 5.29
CA GLY A 84 -19.45 14.47 5.16
C GLY A 84 -19.51 13.80 3.78
N ASN A 85 -18.94 14.40 2.74
CA ASN A 85 -18.97 13.88 1.38
C ASN A 85 -17.66 13.15 1.02
N GLU A 86 -17.76 12.15 0.16
CA GLU A 86 -16.58 11.52 -0.45
C GLU A 86 -15.87 12.53 -1.37
N ILE A 87 -14.55 12.45 -1.40
CA ILE A 87 -13.74 13.28 -2.29
C ILE A 87 -13.68 12.57 -3.64
N ASP A 88 -14.25 13.21 -4.66
CA ASP A 88 -14.19 12.69 -6.03
C ASP A 88 -12.77 12.78 -6.58
N ILE A 89 -12.36 11.71 -7.28
CA ILE A 89 -11.02 11.60 -7.91
C ILE A 89 -11.24 11.42 -9.41
N PRO A 90 -11.30 12.49 -10.19
CA PRO A 90 -11.54 12.41 -11.63
C PRO A 90 -10.49 11.54 -12.33
N ASP A 91 -10.92 10.62 -13.19
CA ASP A 91 -10.07 9.71 -13.98
C ASP A 91 -9.15 8.80 -13.14
N GLY A 92 -9.40 8.71 -11.83
CA GLY A 92 -8.59 7.92 -10.91
C GLY A 92 -9.41 7.17 -9.85
N MET A 93 -8.77 6.22 -9.19
CA MET A 93 -9.35 5.47 -8.08
C MET A 93 -8.38 5.46 -6.89
N VAL A 94 -8.87 5.88 -5.73
CA VAL A 94 -8.13 5.77 -4.46
C VAL A 94 -8.45 4.45 -3.77
N HIS A 95 -7.40 3.75 -3.38
CA HIS A 95 -7.46 2.59 -2.51
C HIS A 95 -6.87 2.96 -1.15
N HIS A 96 -7.70 2.94 -0.12
CA HIS A 96 -7.31 3.35 1.22
C HIS A 96 -7.61 2.23 2.21
N TRP A 97 -6.56 1.67 2.78
CA TRP A 97 -6.63 0.53 3.68
C TRP A 97 -5.79 0.76 4.93
N ILE A 98 -6.25 0.22 6.06
CA ILE A 98 -5.49 0.17 7.29
C ILE A 98 -5.38 -1.27 7.76
N GLY A 99 -4.21 -1.66 8.25
CA GLY A 99 -4.01 -2.97 8.83
C GLY A 99 -3.17 -2.89 10.11
N VAL A 100 -3.40 -3.82 11.01
CA VAL A 100 -2.70 -3.93 12.29
C VAL A 100 -2.33 -5.38 12.57
N VAL A 101 -1.13 -5.61 13.08
CA VAL A 101 -0.68 -6.88 13.65
C VAL A 101 -0.12 -6.65 15.04
N PHE A 102 -0.15 -7.69 15.89
CA PHE A 102 0.53 -7.72 17.18
C PHE A 102 1.65 -8.76 17.16
N VAL A 103 2.81 -8.40 17.68
CA VAL A 103 4.00 -9.26 17.74
C VAL A 103 4.44 -9.39 19.19
N PRO A 104 4.15 -10.53 19.85
CA PRO A 104 4.57 -10.75 21.23
C PRO A 104 6.09 -10.69 21.36
N GLY A 105 6.59 -10.04 22.43
CA GLY A 105 8.01 -9.92 22.74
C GLY A 105 8.84 -9.01 21.80
N ALA A 106 8.25 -8.50 20.73
CA ALA A 106 8.95 -7.52 19.89
C ALA A 106 8.99 -6.14 20.52
N THR A 107 10.04 -5.38 20.21
CA THR A 107 10.25 -4.01 20.66
C THR A 107 10.08 -3.01 19.51
N VAL A 108 9.88 -1.74 19.86
CA VAL A 108 9.87 -0.65 18.87
C VAL A 108 11.17 -0.59 18.09
N ASP A 109 12.30 -0.80 18.77
CA ASP A 109 13.62 -0.73 18.12
C ASP A 109 13.80 -1.84 17.07
N LYS A 110 13.37 -3.06 17.39
CA LYS A 110 13.39 -4.19 16.45
C LYS A 110 12.49 -3.91 15.24
N ALA A 111 11.30 -3.34 15.48
CA ALA A 111 10.38 -2.97 14.41
C ALA A 111 10.95 -1.84 13.53
N LEU A 112 11.55 -0.80 14.12
CA LEU A 112 12.21 0.27 13.35
C LEU A 112 13.40 -0.26 12.55
N SER A 113 14.22 -1.13 13.13
CA SER A 113 15.36 -1.74 12.43
C SER A 113 14.89 -2.48 11.17
N LEU A 114 13.82 -3.27 11.26
CA LEU A 114 13.22 -3.96 10.12
C LEU A 114 12.68 -2.99 9.06
N LEU A 115 11.90 -1.99 9.48
CA LEU A 115 11.24 -1.05 8.55
C LEU A 115 12.23 -0.11 7.85
N GLN A 116 13.40 0.12 8.43
CA GLN A 116 14.47 0.97 7.88
C GLN A 116 15.52 0.19 7.06
N ASP A 117 15.47 -1.14 7.06
CA ASP A 117 16.43 -2.00 6.38
C ASP A 117 16.10 -2.13 4.88
N TYR A 118 16.07 -1.00 4.19
CA TYR A 118 15.64 -0.93 2.80
C TYR A 118 16.50 -1.73 1.83
N ASP A 119 17.77 -1.98 2.14
CA ASP A 119 18.62 -2.80 1.27
C ASP A 119 18.23 -4.28 1.26
N HIS A 120 17.51 -4.74 2.29
CA HIS A 120 17.05 -6.13 2.40
C HIS A 120 15.54 -6.30 2.17
N HIS A 121 14.76 -5.25 1.91
CA HIS A 121 13.31 -5.37 1.66
C HIS A 121 13.00 -6.30 0.48
N GLY A 122 13.86 -6.32 -0.57
CA GLY A 122 13.71 -7.25 -1.69
C GLY A 122 13.85 -8.73 -1.31
N GLN A 123 14.54 -9.03 -0.20
CA GLN A 123 14.64 -10.39 0.35
C GLN A 123 13.52 -10.67 1.35
N ILE A 124 13.23 -9.69 2.22
CA ILE A 124 12.24 -9.79 3.30
C ILE A 124 10.83 -9.91 2.72
N TYR A 125 10.48 -9.08 1.75
CA TYR A 125 9.14 -8.98 1.16
C TYR A 125 9.05 -9.62 -0.23
N ALA A 126 9.94 -10.56 -0.57
CA ALA A 126 9.80 -11.34 -1.79
C ALA A 126 8.50 -12.16 -1.76
N PRO A 127 7.81 -12.36 -2.90
CA PRO A 127 8.09 -11.83 -4.23
C PRO A 127 7.47 -10.47 -4.52
N ALA A 128 6.71 -9.87 -3.60
CA ALA A 128 5.98 -8.62 -3.84
C ALA A 128 6.93 -7.43 -4.05
N VAL A 129 8.07 -7.41 -3.34
CA VAL A 129 9.20 -6.52 -3.60
C VAL A 129 10.30 -7.32 -4.27
N ALA A 130 10.47 -7.14 -5.58
CA ALA A 130 11.44 -7.88 -6.37
C ALA A 130 12.87 -7.33 -6.23
N ALA A 131 13.02 -6.05 -5.90
CA ALA A 131 14.29 -5.39 -5.58
C ALA A 131 14.05 -4.18 -4.71
N SER A 132 15.05 -3.83 -3.91
CA SER A 132 15.03 -2.65 -3.05
C SER A 132 16.43 -2.11 -2.85
N LYS A 133 16.53 -0.80 -2.60
CA LYS A 133 17.81 -0.13 -2.36
C LYS A 133 17.62 1.15 -1.57
N LEU A 134 18.46 1.38 -0.58
CA LEU A 134 18.64 2.68 0.04
C LEU A 134 19.42 3.59 -0.92
N LEU A 135 18.80 4.68 -1.39
CA LEU A 135 19.45 5.64 -2.28
C LEU A 135 20.23 6.70 -1.50
N SER A 136 19.64 7.20 -0.42
CA SER A 136 20.33 8.13 0.51
C SER A 136 19.64 8.12 1.87
N ARG A 137 20.41 8.53 2.90
CA ARG A 137 19.91 8.71 4.27
C ARG A 137 20.50 9.99 4.87
N ASP A 138 19.62 10.80 5.46
CA ASP A 138 19.98 11.94 6.28
C ASP A 138 19.20 11.86 7.60
N GLY A 139 19.88 11.45 8.66
CA GLY A 139 19.25 11.17 9.96
C GLY A 139 18.11 10.18 9.85
N ASN A 140 16.89 10.67 10.05
CA ASN A 140 15.65 9.90 9.98
C ASN A 140 14.91 10.05 8.64
N ASN A 141 15.51 10.69 7.66
CA ASN A 141 14.98 10.82 6.31
C ASN A 141 15.72 9.86 5.39
N PHE A 142 14.96 9.10 4.61
CA PHE A 142 15.48 8.09 3.69
C PHE A 142 14.91 8.35 2.31
N ARG A 143 15.75 8.24 1.30
CA ARG A 143 15.30 8.10 -0.09
C ARG A 143 15.58 6.68 -0.54
N VAL A 144 14.57 6.00 -1.06
CA VAL A 144 14.64 4.57 -1.33
C VAL A 144 14.08 4.25 -2.70
N TYR A 145 14.62 3.20 -3.30
CA TYR A 145 14.11 2.57 -4.50
C TYR A 145 13.45 1.25 -4.13
N LEU A 146 12.24 1.00 -4.70
CA LEU A 146 11.53 -0.27 -4.59
C LEU A 146 11.04 -0.69 -5.98
N ARG A 147 11.26 -1.97 -6.30
CA ARG A 147 10.67 -2.61 -7.47
C ARG A 147 9.58 -3.55 -7.00
N PHE A 148 8.33 -3.17 -7.26
CA PHE A 148 7.17 -4.00 -6.96
C PHE A 148 6.85 -4.95 -8.10
N MET A 149 6.43 -6.16 -7.74
CA MET A 149 5.88 -7.14 -8.67
C MET A 149 4.49 -7.57 -8.18
N MET A 150 3.49 -7.24 -8.96
CA MET A 150 2.09 -7.63 -8.73
C MET A 150 1.72 -8.70 -9.75
N LYS A 151 1.43 -9.90 -9.28
CA LYS A 151 1.08 -11.04 -10.13
C LYS A 151 -0.33 -11.53 -9.81
N LYS A 152 -1.24 -11.33 -10.75
CA LYS A 152 -2.63 -11.81 -10.70
C LYS A 152 -2.97 -12.48 -12.05
N VAL A 153 -3.88 -11.89 -12.82
CA VAL A 153 -4.18 -12.33 -14.19
C VAL A 153 -3.04 -11.94 -15.14
N ILE A 154 -2.47 -10.77 -14.92
CA ILE A 154 -1.26 -10.28 -15.59
C ILE A 154 -0.18 -10.02 -14.55
N THR A 155 1.06 -9.95 -15.00
CA THR A 155 2.18 -9.50 -14.18
C THR A 155 2.43 -8.02 -14.48
N VAL A 156 2.36 -7.19 -13.44
CA VAL A 156 2.71 -5.77 -13.49
C VAL A 156 3.95 -5.56 -12.64
N VAL A 157 4.96 -4.95 -13.23
CA VAL A 157 6.18 -4.55 -12.54
C VAL A 157 6.27 -3.03 -12.54
N VAL A 158 6.58 -2.47 -11.37
CA VAL A 158 6.66 -1.02 -11.16
C VAL A 158 7.95 -0.70 -10.42
N ASN A 159 8.75 0.19 -11.00
CA ASN A 159 9.87 0.83 -10.32
C ASN A 159 9.39 2.09 -9.62
N SER A 160 9.77 2.28 -8.37
CA SER A 160 9.34 3.44 -7.61
C SER A 160 10.45 4.00 -6.72
N GLU A 161 10.43 5.33 -6.54
CA GLU A 161 11.25 6.01 -5.56
C GLU A 161 10.34 6.61 -4.49
N HIS A 162 10.81 6.58 -3.25
CA HIS A 162 10.06 7.06 -2.12
C HIS A 162 10.93 7.90 -1.19
N ASP A 163 10.33 8.94 -0.64
CA ASP A 163 10.85 9.66 0.52
C ASP A 163 10.15 9.12 1.78
N ALA A 164 10.94 8.62 2.72
CA ALA A 164 10.48 8.09 3.99
C ALA A 164 11.05 8.91 5.14
N ARG A 165 10.20 9.29 6.09
CA ARG A 165 10.60 9.98 7.31
C ARG A 165 10.11 9.21 8.52
N PHE A 166 11.03 8.85 9.41
CA PHE A 166 10.74 8.21 10.68
C PHE A 166 10.78 9.20 11.83
N THR A 167 9.89 9.03 12.79
CA THR A 167 9.81 9.87 13.99
C THR A 167 9.71 8.98 15.22
N ARG A 168 10.64 9.11 16.15
CA ARG A 168 10.54 8.51 17.48
C ARG A 168 9.73 9.47 18.37
N GLU A 169 8.58 9.05 18.83
CA GLU A 169 7.65 9.87 19.61
C GLU A 169 7.69 9.58 21.11
N GLY A 170 8.63 8.74 21.53
CA GLY A 170 8.83 8.33 22.92
C GLY A 170 9.56 7.00 23.01
N PRO A 171 9.76 6.48 24.23
CA PRO A 171 10.51 5.24 24.41
C PRO A 171 9.83 4.02 23.78
N ASN A 172 8.49 4.00 23.73
CA ASN A 172 7.68 2.86 23.35
C ASN A 172 6.87 3.08 22.08
N ARG A 173 7.07 4.18 21.32
CA ARG A 173 6.32 4.43 20.09
C ARG A 173 7.12 5.19 19.05
N ALA A 174 6.84 4.87 17.80
CA ALA A 174 7.40 5.53 16.64
C ALA A 174 6.41 5.52 15.46
N SER A 175 6.56 6.49 14.58
CA SER A 175 5.78 6.57 13.34
C SER A 175 6.66 6.82 12.13
N SER A 176 6.11 6.59 10.93
CA SER A 176 6.73 7.04 9.69
C SER A 176 5.71 7.48 8.66
N ARG A 177 6.15 8.35 7.76
CA ARG A 177 5.47 8.73 6.53
C ARG A 177 6.35 8.39 5.36
N ILE A 178 5.79 7.72 4.37
CA ILE A 178 6.50 7.25 3.18
C ILE A 178 5.68 7.65 1.96
N TYR A 179 6.24 8.48 1.09
CA TYR A 179 5.57 8.97 -0.11
C TYR A 179 6.33 8.56 -1.35
N SER A 180 5.64 7.98 -2.33
CA SER A 180 6.24 7.82 -3.65
C SER A 180 6.49 9.18 -4.29
N THR A 181 7.72 9.43 -4.68
CA THR A 181 8.15 10.62 -5.43
C THR A 181 8.16 10.35 -6.92
N ARG A 182 8.36 9.08 -7.30
CA ARG A 182 8.35 8.60 -8.68
C ARG A 182 7.75 7.20 -8.71
N VAL A 183 6.91 6.93 -9.72
CA VAL A 183 6.37 5.60 -10.02
C VAL A 183 6.41 5.42 -11.53
N ALA A 184 7.06 4.37 -12.02
CA ALA A 184 7.17 4.04 -13.43
C ALA A 184 6.85 2.57 -13.66
N GLU A 185 5.87 2.29 -14.51
CA GLU A 185 5.55 0.94 -14.95
C GLU A 185 6.65 0.41 -15.87
N VAL A 186 6.97 -0.88 -15.74
CA VAL A 186 8.02 -1.54 -16.54
C VAL A 186 7.37 -2.34 -17.66
N GLU A 187 7.79 -2.05 -18.88
CA GLU A 187 7.44 -2.82 -20.07
C GLU A 187 8.44 -3.95 -20.29
N ALA A 188 7.97 -5.11 -20.74
CA ALA A 188 8.75 -6.31 -21.02
C ALA A 188 9.71 -6.73 -19.86
N PRO A 189 9.23 -6.81 -18.59
CA PRO A 189 10.09 -7.05 -17.44
C PRO A 189 10.81 -8.41 -17.55
N GLY A 190 12.12 -8.42 -17.21
CA GLY A 190 12.97 -9.60 -17.25
C GLY A 190 13.46 -9.98 -18.66
N THR A 191 13.23 -9.16 -19.68
CA THR A 191 13.71 -9.38 -21.04
C THR A 191 14.78 -8.36 -21.43
N PRO A 192 15.56 -8.60 -22.51
CA PRO A 192 16.51 -7.60 -23.04
C PRO A 192 15.85 -6.29 -23.50
N GLN A 193 14.55 -6.27 -23.71
CA GLN A 193 13.75 -5.11 -24.11
C GLN A 193 13.12 -4.39 -22.91
N GLU A 194 13.48 -4.78 -21.70
CA GLU A 194 12.96 -4.15 -20.49
C GLU A 194 13.24 -2.65 -20.49
N ARG A 195 12.18 -1.84 -20.29
CA ARG A 195 12.28 -0.40 -20.15
C ARG A 195 11.15 0.15 -19.28
N GLU A 196 11.37 1.30 -18.69
CA GLU A 196 10.31 2.04 -18.02
C GLU A 196 9.43 2.77 -19.05
N LYS A 197 8.12 2.73 -18.82
CA LYS A 197 7.18 3.61 -19.52
C LYS A 197 7.30 5.04 -18.99
N PRO A 198 6.87 6.06 -19.78
CA PRO A 198 6.83 7.44 -19.29
C PRO A 198 5.97 7.55 -18.02
N VAL A 199 6.50 8.22 -17.00
CA VAL A 199 5.80 8.41 -15.73
C VAL A 199 4.47 9.12 -15.95
N GLY A 200 3.38 8.54 -15.43
CA GLY A 200 2.03 9.08 -15.59
C GLY A 200 1.43 8.92 -16.98
N ASN A 201 2.10 8.22 -17.90
CA ASN A 201 1.56 7.85 -19.21
C ASN A 201 1.86 6.37 -19.46
N ASP A 202 1.13 5.51 -18.76
CA ASP A 202 1.40 4.07 -18.67
C ASP A 202 0.08 3.27 -18.55
N GLY A 203 0.10 2.08 -17.97
CA GLY A 203 -1.10 1.28 -17.73
C GLY A 203 -2.00 1.81 -16.63
N GLY A 204 -1.51 2.72 -15.79
CA GLY A 204 -2.24 3.28 -14.65
C GLY A 204 -2.48 2.29 -13.52
N TYR A 205 -1.68 1.23 -13.44
CA TYR A 205 -1.83 0.23 -12.38
C TYR A 205 -1.39 0.74 -11.01
N LEU A 206 -0.45 1.69 -10.99
CA LEU A 206 -0.03 2.41 -9.79
C LEU A 206 0.58 3.75 -10.18
N TRP A 207 -0.02 4.87 -9.74
CA TRP A 207 0.53 6.21 -9.97
C TRP A 207 1.12 6.83 -8.71
N ARG A 208 0.53 6.51 -7.54
CA ARG A 208 0.99 6.98 -6.22
C ARG A 208 0.82 5.87 -5.19
N LEU A 209 1.75 5.82 -4.24
CA LEU A 209 1.67 4.94 -3.07
C LEU A 209 2.22 5.68 -1.85
N TYR A 210 1.35 5.96 -0.90
CA TYR A 210 1.69 6.60 0.37
C TYR A 210 1.38 5.65 1.50
N SER A 211 2.26 5.55 2.48
CA SER A 211 2.05 4.71 3.65
C SER A 211 2.48 5.40 4.93
N TYR A 212 1.73 5.11 5.98
CA TYR A 212 1.89 5.66 7.32
C TYR A 212 1.98 4.51 8.29
N TRP A 213 3.17 4.33 8.86
CA TRP A 213 3.38 3.30 9.85
C TRP A 213 3.30 3.89 11.25
N ARG A 214 2.72 3.12 12.18
CA ARG A 214 2.71 3.40 13.61
C ARG A 214 3.08 2.14 14.36
N VAL A 215 4.06 2.26 15.22
CA VAL A 215 4.61 1.16 16.01
C VAL A 215 4.47 1.53 17.48
N LEU A 216 3.79 0.68 18.25
CA LEU A 216 3.56 0.90 19.69
C LEU A 216 3.85 -0.36 20.48
N GLU A 217 4.84 -0.26 21.36
CA GLU A 217 5.16 -1.29 22.34
C GLU A 217 4.22 -1.17 23.54
N ARG A 218 3.41 -2.20 23.74
CA ARG A 218 2.38 -2.29 24.77
C ARG A 218 1.95 -3.76 24.93
N ASP A 219 1.43 -4.14 26.09
CA ASP A 219 0.84 -5.47 26.34
C ASP A 219 1.84 -6.64 26.18
N GLY A 220 3.13 -6.42 26.46
CA GLY A 220 4.16 -7.46 26.32
C GLY A 220 4.60 -7.75 24.89
N GLY A 221 4.41 -6.82 23.98
CA GLY A 221 4.84 -6.91 22.58
C GLY A 221 4.64 -5.60 21.84
N THR A 222 4.63 -5.67 20.52
CA THR A 222 4.53 -4.49 19.67
C THR A 222 3.36 -4.60 18.70
N TYR A 223 2.49 -3.60 18.70
CA TYR A 223 1.50 -3.36 17.68
C TYR A 223 2.16 -2.64 16.50
N VAL A 224 2.02 -3.20 15.31
CA VAL A 224 2.50 -2.61 14.06
C VAL A 224 1.30 -2.34 13.18
N GLN A 225 1.04 -1.06 12.92
CA GLN A 225 -0.03 -0.57 12.08
C GLN A 225 0.55 0.04 10.81
N CYS A 226 -0.10 -0.24 9.68
CA CYS A 226 0.17 0.45 8.42
C CYS A 226 -1.15 0.93 7.82
N GLU A 227 -1.24 2.23 7.54
CA GLU A 227 -2.30 2.84 6.74
C GLU A 227 -1.72 3.16 5.36
N SER A 228 -2.35 2.66 4.30
CA SER A 228 -1.85 2.76 2.92
C SER A 228 -2.88 3.43 2.02
N ILE A 229 -2.44 4.42 1.26
CA ILE A 229 -3.23 5.14 0.26
C ILE A 229 -2.53 5.00 -1.08
N SER A 230 -3.21 4.41 -2.06
CA SER A 230 -2.68 4.33 -3.42
C SER A 230 -3.66 4.91 -4.43
N LEU A 231 -3.11 5.43 -5.53
CA LEU A 231 -3.83 5.96 -6.67
C LEU A 231 -3.55 5.12 -7.89
N THR A 232 -4.60 4.67 -8.54
CA THR A 232 -4.58 3.98 -9.85
C THR A 232 -5.47 4.72 -10.83
N ARG A 233 -5.43 4.37 -12.11
CA ARG A 233 -6.44 4.83 -13.07
C ARG A 233 -7.82 4.31 -12.66
N ASP A 234 -8.85 5.00 -13.11
CA ASP A 234 -10.22 4.47 -13.01
C ASP A 234 -10.43 3.30 -14.01
N ILE A 235 -11.45 2.49 -13.72
CA ILE A 235 -11.81 1.35 -14.57
C ILE A 235 -12.67 1.86 -15.73
N PRO A 236 -12.29 1.57 -16.99
CA PRO A 236 -13.05 2.02 -18.14
C PRO A 236 -14.53 1.59 -18.07
N LEU A 237 -15.42 2.47 -18.53
CA LEU A 237 -16.85 2.22 -18.59
C LEU A 237 -17.15 0.94 -19.36
N GLY A 238 -18.12 0.15 -18.87
CA GLY A 238 -18.57 -1.11 -19.48
C GLY A 238 -17.91 -2.37 -18.94
N PHE A 239 -16.71 -2.30 -18.35
CA PHE A 239 -16.00 -3.47 -17.83
C PHE A 239 -15.89 -3.49 -16.30
N GLY A 240 -16.41 -2.49 -15.61
CA GLY A 240 -16.25 -2.31 -14.17
C GLY A 240 -16.73 -3.50 -13.34
N TRP A 241 -17.86 -4.10 -13.69
CA TRP A 241 -18.42 -5.24 -12.94
C TRP A 241 -17.53 -6.50 -12.99
N LEU A 242 -16.76 -6.68 -14.07
CA LEU A 242 -15.88 -7.83 -14.27
C LEU A 242 -14.49 -7.61 -13.65
N VAL A 243 -13.94 -6.40 -13.79
CA VAL A 243 -12.53 -6.09 -13.44
C VAL A 243 -12.41 -5.49 -12.03
N ARG A 244 -13.41 -4.74 -11.58
CA ARG A 244 -13.40 -4.04 -10.28
C ARG A 244 -13.04 -4.93 -9.08
N PRO A 245 -13.60 -6.15 -8.91
CA PRO A 245 -13.24 -7.02 -7.78
C PRO A 245 -11.74 -7.33 -7.72
N PHE A 246 -11.10 -7.51 -8.88
CA PHE A 246 -9.67 -7.81 -8.95
C PHE A 246 -8.80 -6.58 -8.66
N VAL A 247 -9.16 -5.41 -9.23
CA VAL A 247 -8.41 -4.17 -9.03
C VAL A 247 -8.50 -3.70 -7.58
N THR A 248 -9.65 -3.86 -6.94
CA THR A 248 -9.84 -3.43 -5.54
C THR A 248 -9.25 -4.39 -4.52
N SER A 249 -9.02 -5.67 -4.87
CA SER A 249 -8.43 -6.64 -3.94
C SER A 249 -6.91 -6.53 -3.81
N ILE A 250 -6.21 -6.12 -4.88
CA ILE A 250 -4.74 -6.06 -4.90
C ILE A 250 -4.15 -5.19 -3.78
N PRO A 251 -4.62 -3.95 -3.53
CA PRO A 251 -4.06 -3.12 -2.47
C PRO A 251 -4.27 -3.72 -1.07
N ARG A 252 -5.42 -4.36 -0.83
CA ARG A 252 -5.71 -5.08 0.42
C ARG A 252 -4.75 -6.26 0.61
N GLU A 253 -4.62 -7.11 -0.41
CA GLU A 253 -3.76 -8.29 -0.37
C GLU A 253 -2.27 -7.91 -0.23
N SER A 254 -1.85 -6.82 -0.86
CA SER A 254 -0.48 -6.31 -0.71
C SER A 254 -0.21 -5.85 0.73
N LEU A 255 -1.17 -5.17 1.37
CA LEU A 255 -1.04 -4.78 2.77
C LEU A 255 -1.08 -5.99 3.71
N GLU A 256 -1.94 -6.97 3.43
CA GLU A 256 -2.03 -8.24 4.17
C GLU A 256 -0.70 -9.01 4.12
N PHE A 257 -0.13 -9.15 2.93
CA PHE A 257 1.17 -9.78 2.73
C PHE A 257 2.28 -9.05 3.50
N THR A 258 2.34 -7.71 3.37
CA THR A 258 3.35 -6.88 4.01
C THR A 258 3.30 -6.99 5.52
N LEU A 259 2.12 -6.87 6.14
CA LEU A 259 1.96 -6.96 7.59
C LEU A 259 2.19 -8.38 8.13
N THR A 260 1.75 -9.39 7.39
CA THR A 260 1.99 -10.80 7.75
C THR A 260 3.49 -11.11 7.74
N THR A 261 4.19 -10.67 6.70
CA THR A 261 5.65 -10.84 6.58
C THR A 261 6.37 -10.08 7.70
N THR A 262 6.01 -8.82 7.94
CA THR A 262 6.56 -8.01 9.03
C THR A 262 6.40 -8.71 10.38
N ARG A 263 5.20 -9.21 10.69
CA ARG A 263 4.93 -9.97 11.92
C ARG A 263 5.81 -11.21 12.02
N ASN A 264 5.93 -11.98 10.94
CA ASN A 264 6.68 -13.24 10.93
C ASN A 264 8.19 -13.01 11.12
N VAL A 265 8.73 -11.92 10.60
CA VAL A 265 10.14 -11.55 10.76
C VAL A 265 10.41 -11.03 12.18
N LEU A 266 9.54 -10.18 12.71
CA LEU A 266 9.68 -9.63 14.05
C LEU A 266 9.47 -10.68 15.17
N GLY A 267 8.70 -11.72 14.91
CA GLY A 267 8.40 -12.79 15.87
C GLY A 267 9.49 -13.88 15.97
N LYS A 268 10.53 -13.79 15.15
CA LYS A 268 11.73 -14.65 15.23
C LYS A 268 12.76 -14.06 16.19
#